data_b278f5a63a2d6e07bdcf23e4e9a78e81
#
_entry.id   b278f5a63a2d6e07bdcf23e4e9a78e81
#
_cell.length_a   1.000
_cell.length_b   1.000
_cell.length_c   1.000
_cell.angle_alpha   90.00
_cell.angle_beta   90.00
_cell.angle_gamma   90.00
#
_symmetry.space_group_name_H-M   'P 1'
#
loop_
_entity.id
_entity.type
_entity.pdbx_description
1 polymer ?
#
loop_
_entity_poly.entity_id
_entity_poly.type
_entity_poly.pdbx_seq_one_letter_code
_entity_poly.pdbx_strand_id
1 'polypeptide(L)'
;MCQVFSHPKRLEVINVLRDGEMSVTELAQKLGLTVGNLSQHLSMMKERRILVTRKNGNMVYYRIANHKLIRCFDMMREMLFEQIRQDAALLEVNVK
;
A
#
# COMPACT_ATOMS: atom_id res chain seq x y z
N MET A 1 12.28 -4.02 3.31
CA MET A 1 11.53 -2.82 2.90
C MET A 1 11.21 -2.83 1.41
N CYS A 2 12.21 -3.09 0.55
CA CYS A 2 11.99 -3.10 -0.90
C CYS A 2 10.95 -4.13 -1.37
N GLN A 3 10.88 -5.28 -0.70
CA GLN A 3 9.91 -6.32 -1.05
C GLN A 3 8.46 -5.89 -0.83
N VAL A 4 8.22 -5.02 0.15
CA VAL A 4 6.87 -4.50 0.42
C VAL A 4 6.40 -3.65 -0.74
N PHE A 5 7.26 -2.78 -1.24
CA PHE A 5 6.90 -1.86 -2.31
C PHE A 5 6.90 -2.50 -3.70
N SER A 6 7.45 -3.70 -3.82
CA SER A 6 7.46 -4.40 -5.10
C SER A 6 6.15 -5.14 -5.39
N HIS A 7 5.26 -5.29 -4.40
CA HIS A 7 4.00 -6.00 -4.57
C HIS A 7 2.83 -5.02 -4.63
N PRO A 8 2.09 -4.97 -5.75
CA PRO A 8 1.00 -3.99 -5.91
C PRO A 8 -0.07 -4.03 -4.83
N LYS A 9 -0.44 -5.22 -4.36
CA LYS A 9 -1.48 -5.35 -3.35
C LYS A 9 -1.07 -4.73 -2.01
N ARG A 10 0.21 -4.78 -1.67
CA ARG A 10 0.72 -4.15 -0.45
C ARG A 10 0.66 -2.64 -0.54
N LEU A 11 0.96 -2.10 -1.72
CA LEU A 11 0.84 -0.67 -1.95
C LEU A 11 -0.61 -0.20 -1.86
N GLU A 12 -1.55 -1.01 -2.37
CA GLU A 12 -2.97 -0.72 -2.25
C GLU A 12 -3.42 -0.69 -0.80
N VAL A 13 -2.92 -1.62 0.04
CA VAL A 13 -3.23 -1.64 1.47
C VAL A 13 -2.78 -0.33 2.13
N ILE A 14 -1.56 0.10 1.85
CA ILE A 14 -1.03 1.35 2.41
C ILE A 14 -1.92 2.53 1.99
N ASN A 15 -2.28 2.58 0.73
CA ASN A 15 -3.10 3.67 0.21
C ASN A 15 -4.48 3.72 0.87
N VAL A 16 -5.11 2.57 1.07
CA VAL A 16 -6.43 2.50 1.68
C VAL A 16 -6.39 2.88 3.16
N LEU A 17 -5.32 2.52 3.86
CA LEU A 17 -5.19 2.80 5.28
C LEU A 17 -4.68 4.20 5.62
N ARG A 18 -4.43 5.03 4.59
CA ARG A 18 -3.88 6.38 4.84
C ARG A 18 -4.81 7.26 5.67
N ASP A 19 -6.11 7.05 5.56
CA ASP A 19 -7.12 7.88 6.21
C ASP A 19 -7.55 7.37 7.59
N GLY A 20 -7.15 6.16 7.97
CA GLY A 20 -7.51 5.62 9.27
C GLY A 20 -7.46 4.11 9.30
N GLU A 21 -7.80 3.55 10.45
CA GLU A 21 -7.79 2.11 10.64
C GLU A 21 -8.99 1.44 9.97
N MET A 22 -8.79 0.19 9.56
CA MET A 22 -9.84 -0.65 9.00
C MET A 22 -9.69 -2.08 9.49
N SER A 23 -10.81 -2.78 9.59
CA SER A 23 -10.79 -4.21 9.88
C SER A 23 -10.36 -5.00 8.64
N VAL A 24 -9.94 -6.25 8.85
CA VAL A 24 -9.54 -7.11 7.72
C VAL A 24 -10.71 -7.32 6.76
N THR A 25 -11.93 -7.42 7.28
CA THR A 25 -13.12 -7.59 6.44
C THR A 25 -13.36 -6.37 5.56
N GLU A 26 -13.25 -5.18 6.14
CA GLU A 26 -13.42 -3.94 5.39
C GLU A 26 -12.34 -3.79 4.32
N LEU A 27 -11.09 -4.12 4.67
CA LEU A 27 -9.98 -4.07 3.72
C LEU A 27 -10.21 -5.04 2.56
N ALA A 28 -10.64 -6.27 2.87
CA ALA A 28 -10.89 -7.28 1.85
C ALA A 28 -11.97 -6.82 0.87
N GLN A 29 -13.05 -6.24 1.38
CA GLN A 29 -14.12 -5.72 0.55
C GLN A 29 -13.62 -4.58 -0.34
N LYS A 30 -12.87 -3.67 0.24
CA LYS A 30 -12.39 -2.49 -0.47
C LYS A 30 -11.41 -2.85 -1.58
N LEU A 31 -10.58 -3.86 -1.35
CA LEU A 31 -9.54 -4.27 -2.29
C LEU A 31 -9.99 -5.38 -3.23
N GLY A 32 -11.18 -5.94 -3.01
CA GLY A 32 -11.67 -7.04 -3.83
C GLY A 32 -10.87 -8.32 -3.66
N LEU A 33 -10.37 -8.57 -2.46
CA LEU A 33 -9.57 -9.74 -2.13
C LEU A 33 -10.30 -10.64 -1.15
N THR A 34 -9.90 -11.92 -1.11
CA THR A 34 -10.35 -12.81 -0.05
C THR A 34 -9.60 -12.47 1.23
N VAL A 35 -10.24 -12.75 2.38
CA VAL A 35 -9.61 -12.54 3.68
C VAL A 35 -8.32 -13.36 3.79
N GLY A 36 -8.33 -14.59 3.28
CA GLY A 36 -7.15 -15.46 3.34
C GLY A 36 -5.96 -14.89 2.57
N ASN A 37 -6.20 -14.40 1.36
CA ASN A 37 -5.17 -13.79 0.53
C ASN A 37 -4.62 -12.52 1.20
N LEU A 38 -5.53 -11.66 1.65
CA LEU A 38 -5.16 -10.41 2.29
C LEU A 38 -4.40 -10.63 3.59
N SER A 39 -4.79 -11.64 4.38
CA SER A 39 -4.15 -11.92 5.67
C SER A 39 -2.66 -12.21 5.52
N GLN A 40 -2.25 -12.87 4.45
CA GLN A 40 -0.82 -13.13 4.19
C GLN A 40 -0.06 -11.83 4.00
N HIS A 41 -0.62 -10.90 3.23
CA HIS A 41 0.00 -9.59 3.03
C HIS A 41 0.06 -8.79 4.32
N LEU A 42 -1.04 -8.79 5.08
CA LEU A 42 -1.12 -8.05 6.34
C LEU A 42 -0.15 -8.59 7.39
N SER A 43 -0.03 -9.91 7.48
CA SER A 43 0.90 -10.54 8.43
C SER A 43 2.34 -10.13 8.16
N MET A 44 2.74 -10.14 6.90
CA MET A 44 4.08 -9.75 6.51
C MET A 44 4.34 -8.27 6.82
N MET A 45 3.37 -7.41 6.52
CA MET A 45 3.50 -5.99 6.77
C MET A 45 3.53 -5.67 8.26
N LYS A 46 2.76 -6.42 9.07
CA LYS A 46 2.79 -6.30 10.52
C LYS A 46 4.14 -6.75 11.07
N GLU A 47 4.65 -7.86 10.56
CA GLU A 47 5.96 -8.39 10.97
C GLU A 47 7.06 -7.38 10.68
N ARG A 48 6.97 -6.66 9.59
CA ARG A 48 7.92 -5.61 9.21
C ARG A 48 7.65 -4.27 9.88
N ARG A 49 6.67 -4.23 10.80
CA ARG A 49 6.30 -3.04 11.57
C ARG A 49 5.80 -1.88 10.71
N ILE A 50 5.28 -2.20 9.54
CA ILE A 50 4.62 -1.22 8.67
C ILE A 50 3.21 -0.96 9.16
N LEU A 51 2.56 -2.02 9.65
CA LEU A 51 1.21 -1.95 10.22
C LEU A 51 1.23 -2.34 11.68
N VAL A 52 0.31 -1.75 12.43
CA VAL A 52 0.00 -2.15 13.82
C VAL A 52 -1.47 -2.49 13.90
N THR A 53 -1.82 -3.28 14.90
CA THR A 53 -3.19 -3.76 15.06
C THR A 53 -3.77 -3.31 16.38
N ARG A 54 -5.09 -3.19 16.40
CA ARG A 54 -5.88 -2.94 17.60
C ARG A 54 -7.01 -3.96 17.63
N LYS A 55 -7.20 -4.58 18.78
CA LYS A 55 -8.27 -5.55 18.95
C LYS A 55 -9.44 -4.90 19.69
N ASN A 56 -10.65 -5.11 19.17
CA ASN A 56 -11.86 -4.64 19.82
C ASN A 56 -12.91 -5.76 19.72
N GLY A 57 -13.11 -6.47 20.82
CA GLY A 57 -13.96 -7.66 20.81
C GLY A 57 -13.38 -8.72 19.91
N ASN A 58 -14.17 -9.17 18.94
CA ASN A 58 -13.74 -10.18 17.95
C ASN A 58 -13.12 -9.55 16.70
N MET A 59 -13.08 -8.22 16.65
CA MET A 59 -12.59 -7.51 15.46
C MET A 59 -11.15 -7.09 15.65
N VAL A 60 -10.36 -7.22 14.58
CA VAL A 60 -8.97 -6.74 14.53
C VAL A 60 -8.90 -5.62 13.51
N TYR A 61 -8.41 -4.47 13.94
CA TYR A 61 -8.25 -3.30 13.09
C TYR A 61 -6.78 -3.06 12.80
N TYR A 62 -6.49 -2.73 11.55
CA TYR A 62 -5.14 -2.45 11.08
C TYR A 62 -4.99 -0.97 10.78
N ARG A 63 -3.84 -0.41 11.14
CA ARG A 63 -3.49 0.97 10.78
C ARG A 63 -2.02 1.08 10.47
N ILE A 64 -1.66 2.13 9.78
CA ILE A 64 -0.25 2.38 9.45
C ILE A 64 0.47 2.81 10.73
N ALA A 65 1.62 2.18 11.00
CA ALA A 65 2.37 2.41 12.23
C ALA A 65 2.94 3.82 12.30
N ASN A 66 3.39 4.35 11.16
CA ASN A 66 4.03 5.66 11.11
C ASN A 66 3.59 6.39 9.85
N HIS A 67 2.96 7.54 10.02
CA HIS A 67 2.45 8.33 8.90
C HIS A 67 3.54 8.84 7.96
N LYS A 68 4.77 8.84 8.39
CA LYS A 68 5.91 9.15 7.50
C LYS A 68 6.01 8.16 6.36
N LEU A 69 5.53 6.94 6.56
CA LEU A 69 5.48 5.93 5.51
C LEU A 69 4.60 6.39 4.35
N ILE A 70 3.49 7.06 4.66
CA ILE A 70 2.59 7.60 3.64
C ILE A 70 3.32 8.63 2.79
N ARG A 71 4.12 9.49 3.42
CA ARG A 71 4.92 10.49 2.69
C ARG A 71 5.92 9.81 1.77
N CYS A 72 6.59 8.77 2.26
CA CYS A 72 7.53 7.99 1.43
C CYS A 72 6.81 7.37 0.24
N PHE A 73 5.64 6.80 0.48
CA PHE A 73 4.81 6.21 -0.57
C PHE A 73 4.43 7.25 -1.62
N ASP A 74 3.98 8.41 -1.18
CA ASP A 74 3.57 9.49 -2.10
C ASP A 74 4.76 10.02 -2.90
N MET A 75 5.92 10.17 -2.26
CA MET A 75 7.14 10.59 -2.95
C MET A 75 7.57 9.59 -4.01
N MET A 76 7.55 8.32 -3.68
CA MET A 76 7.86 7.26 -4.65
C MET A 76 6.90 7.29 -5.82
N ARG A 77 5.61 7.45 -5.53
CA ARG A 77 4.57 7.52 -6.55
C ARG A 77 4.80 8.70 -7.48
N GLU A 78 5.13 9.87 -6.94
CA GLU A 78 5.44 11.06 -7.73
C GLU A 78 6.66 10.82 -8.61
N MET A 79 7.71 10.23 -8.06
CA MET A 79 8.91 9.92 -8.81
C MET A 79 8.63 8.97 -9.98
N LEU A 80 7.80 7.96 -9.73
CA LEU A 80 7.43 7.01 -10.78
C LEU A 80 6.63 7.70 -11.89
N PHE A 81 5.70 8.57 -11.53
CA PHE A 81 4.93 9.33 -12.53
C PHE A 81 5.82 10.28 -13.32
N GLU A 82 6.76 10.94 -12.66
CA GLU A 82 7.73 11.79 -13.35
C GLU A 82 8.56 11.00 -14.35
N GLN A 83 9.01 9.81 -13.94
CA GLN A 83 9.79 8.95 -14.83
C GLN A 83 8.98 8.51 -16.04
N ILE A 84 7.73 8.13 -15.83
CA ILE A 84 6.83 7.75 -16.92
C ILE A 84 6.63 8.90 -17.89
N ARG A 85 6.42 10.11 -17.39
CA ARG A 85 6.26 11.29 -18.25
C ARG A 85 7.53 11.60 -19.06
N GLN A 86 8.71 11.45 -18.43
CA GLN A 86 9.97 11.67 -19.10
C GLN A 86 10.18 10.63 -20.22
N ASP A 87 9.88 9.36 -19.93
CA ASP A 87 10.00 8.28 -20.90
C ASP A 87 9.04 8.49 -22.07
N ALA A 88 7.82 8.91 -21.80
CA ALA A 88 6.83 9.21 -22.83
C ALA A 88 7.29 10.37 -23.72
N ALA A 89 7.86 11.41 -23.12
CA ALA A 89 8.40 12.54 -23.88
C ALA A 89 9.54 12.12 -24.78
N LEU A 90 10.43 11.24 -24.30
CA LEU A 90 11.52 10.71 -25.10
C LEU A 90 11.00 9.90 -26.28
N LEU A 91 9.97 9.09 -26.06
CA LEU A 91 9.35 8.30 -27.12
C LEU A 91 8.72 9.20 -28.19
N GLU A 92 8.06 10.26 -27.79
CA GLU A 92 7.46 11.23 -28.71
C GLU A 92 8.54 11.89 -29.59
N VAL A 93 9.66 12.27 -28.99
CA VAL A 93 10.77 12.87 -29.70
C VAL A 93 11.36 11.89 -30.70
N ASN A 94 11.50 10.62 -30.29
CA ASN A 94 12.10 9.58 -31.14
C ASN A 94 11.20 9.15 -32.30
N VAL A 95 9.90 9.30 -32.15
CA VAL A 95 8.93 8.93 -33.19
C VAL A 95 8.90 9.98 -34.31
N LYS A 96 9.25 11.20 -33.97
CA LYS A 96 9.33 12.28 -34.95
C LYS A 96 10.68 12.30 -35.64
#